data_501869ad6785ae183456b2a2b14b1b9c
#
_entry.id   501869ad6785ae183456b2a2b14b1b9c
#
_cell.length_a   1.000
_cell.length_b   1.000
_cell.length_c   1.000
_cell.angle_alpha   90.00
_cell.angle_beta   90.00
_cell.angle_gamma   90.00
#
_symmetry.space_group_name_H-M   'P 1'
#
loop_
_entity.id
_entity.type
_entity.pdbx_description
1 polymer ?
#
loop_
_entity_poly.entity_id
_entity_poly.type
_entity_poly.pdbx_seq_one_letter_code
_entity_poly.pdbx_strand_id
1 'polypeptide(L)'
;MKNALIVNGGQNSTVRDQLQSFDFIIAVDSGAEHVYKLFLKPDLIVGDLDSIEEKTLERAKKDKIEILKLEENKDQTDFEIAINYIINKKCENITIIGGEYGDIDHLFGTLFSIVNLQNNEKIIWIHGNQKILFPNSSTIDIGT
;
A
#
# COMPACT_ATOMS: atom_id res chain seq x y z
N MET A 1 11.86 -5.11 -9.78
CA MET A 1 11.85 -5.50 -8.37
C MET A 1 10.93 -6.70 -8.17
N LYS A 2 11.12 -7.46 -7.12
CA LYS A 2 10.38 -8.70 -6.91
C LYS A 2 9.17 -8.50 -5.99
N ASN A 3 9.39 -7.90 -4.83
CA ASN A 3 8.36 -7.78 -3.80
C ASN A 3 8.24 -6.34 -3.31
N ALA A 4 7.02 -5.81 -3.35
CA ALA A 4 6.73 -4.47 -2.85
C ALA A 4 5.61 -4.53 -1.81
N LEU A 5 5.63 -3.57 -0.89
CA LEU A 5 4.60 -3.39 0.13
C LEU A 5 3.98 -2.01 -0.04
N ILE A 6 2.65 -1.97 -0.05
CA ILE A 6 1.89 -0.71 0.02
C ILE A 6 1.16 -0.71 1.37
N VAL A 7 1.37 0.35 2.14
CA VAL A 7 0.77 0.48 3.46
C VAL A 7 -0.20 1.63 3.45
N ASN A 8 -1.50 1.31 3.43
CA ASN A 8 -2.57 2.30 3.49
C ASN A 8 -2.72 2.85 4.89
N GLY A 9 -3.30 4.05 4.99
CA GLY A 9 -3.75 4.60 6.24
C GLY A 9 -4.98 3.88 6.79
N GLY A 10 -5.58 4.42 7.83
CA GLY A 10 -6.70 3.78 8.50
C GLY A 10 -6.22 2.69 9.45
N GLN A 11 -7.07 1.70 9.69
CA GLN A 11 -6.74 0.64 10.64
C GLN A 11 -5.83 -0.41 10.00
N ASN A 12 -4.94 -0.94 10.80
CA ASN A 12 -4.07 -2.05 10.40
C ASN A 12 -3.86 -3.00 11.58
N SER A 13 -4.26 -4.26 11.40
CA SER A 13 -4.03 -5.31 12.39
C SER A 13 -2.92 -6.28 11.97
N THR A 14 -2.32 -6.08 10.80
CA THR A 14 -1.22 -6.92 10.33
C THR A 14 0.02 -6.70 11.21
N VAL A 15 0.65 -7.78 11.64
CA VAL A 15 1.86 -7.74 12.46
C VAL A 15 3.08 -8.12 11.62
N ARG A 16 4.26 -7.77 12.14
CA ARG A 16 5.52 -7.97 11.41
C ARG A 16 5.76 -9.43 11.00
N ASP A 17 5.35 -10.38 11.83
CA ASP A 17 5.56 -11.81 11.56
C ASP A 17 4.76 -12.33 10.36
N GLN A 18 3.72 -11.62 9.95
CA GLN A 18 2.93 -11.98 8.76
C GLN A 18 3.58 -11.54 7.46
N LEU A 19 4.63 -10.73 7.54
CA LEU A 19 5.24 -10.09 6.38
C LEU A 19 6.58 -10.70 6.04
N GLN A 20 6.85 -10.78 4.76
CA GLN A 20 8.16 -11.17 4.22
C GLN A 20 9.06 -9.93 4.09
N SER A 21 10.22 -10.10 3.50
CA SER A 21 11.09 -8.98 3.15
C SER A 21 10.61 -8.32 1.86
N PHE A 22 10.71 -7.00 1.79
CA PHE A 22 10.29 -6.22 0.62
C PHE A 22 11.45 -5.44 0.03
N ASP A 23 11.46 -5.34 -1.28
CA ASP A 23 12.45 -4.53 -2.02
C ASP A 23 12.09 -3.05 -2.00
N PHE A 24 10.80 -2.74 -1.85
CA PHE A 24 10.31 -1.37 -1.86
C PHE A 24 9.05 -1.27 -1.00
N ILE A 25 8.96 -0.20 -0.20
CA ILE A 25 7.83 0.04 0.70
C ILE A 25 7.30 1.44 0.43
N ILE A 26 6.02 1.54 0.05
CA ILE A 26 5.31 2.81 -0.09
C ILE A 26 4.30 2.93 1.05
N ALA A 27 4.33 4.06 1.73
CA ALA A 27 3.28 4.43 2.68
C ALA A 27 2.35 5.45 2.05
N VAL A 28 1.05 5.26 2.24
CA VAL A 28 0.01 6.16 1.75
C VAL A 28 -0.55 6.91 2.95
N ASP A 29 -0.37 8.22 2.98
CA ASP A 29 -0.85 9.10 4.07
C ASP A 29 -0.45 8.55 5.45
N SER A 30 -1.41 8.33 6.34
CA SER A 30 -1.15 7.83 7.69
C SER A 30 -0.59 6.39 7.72
N GLY A 31 -0.50 5.73 6.57
CA GLY A 31 0.19 4.45 6.49
C GLY A 31 1.65 4.52 6.94
N ALA A 32 2.23 5.71 6.92
CA ALA A 32 3.59 5.93 7.43
C ALA A 32 3.73 5.54 8.91
N GLU A 33 2.71 5.82 9.74
CA GLU A 33 2.71 5.42 11.15
C GLU A 33 2.76 3.90 11.28
N HIS A 34 2.01 3.20 10.44
CA HIS A 34 2.00 1.73 10.46
C HIS A 34 3.35 1.14 10.07
N VAL A 35 4.02 1.73 9.07
CA VAL A 35 5.34 1.27 8.66
C VAL A 35 6.32 1.32 9.83
N TYR A 36 6.36 2.45 10.53
CA TYR A 36 7.29 2.60 11.66
C TYR A 36 6.90 1.71 12.84
N LYS A 37 5.61 1.51 13.10
CA LYS A 37 5.15 0.60 14.15
C LYS A 37 5.54 -0.85 13.87
N LEU A 38 5.70 -1.20 12.61
CA LEU A 38 6.14 -2.54 12.20
C LEU A 38 7.67 -2.67 12.17
N PHE A 39 8.38 -1.66 12.66
CA PHE A 39 9.85 -1.62 12.64
C PHE A 39 10.42 -1.70 11.21
N LEU A 40 9.66 -1.17 10.26
CA LEU A 40 10.07 -1.04 8.87
C LEU A 40 10.37 0.44 8.57
N LYS A 41 10.92 0.68 7.40
CA LYS A 41 11.24 2.02 6.93
C LYS A 41 10.65 2.19 5.53
N PRO A 42 9.85 3.23 5.28
CA PRO A 42 9.33 3.44 3.93
C PRO A 42 10.41 3.95 3.01
N ASP A 43 10.29 3.60 1.74
CA ASP A 43 11.12 4.17 0.68
C ASP A 43 10.46 5.43 0.09
N LEU A 44 9.13 5.49 0.13
CA LEU A 44 8.36 6.59 -0.40
C LEU A 44 7.11 6.78 0.44
N ILE A 45 6.77 8.03 0.73
CA ILE A 45 5.49 8.40 1.34
C ILE A 45 4.73 9.24 0.33
N VAL A 46 3.48 8.88 0.03
CA VAL A 46 2.62 9.64 -0.88
C VAL A 46 1.36 10.09 -0.16
N GLY A 47 0.85 11.25 -0.54
CA GLY A 47 -0.40 11.74 -0.02
C GLY A 47 -0.41 13.24 0.16
N ASP A 48 -1.50 13.77 0.71
CA ASP A 48 -1.62 15.20 1.04
C ASP A 48 -0.89 15.55 2.34
N LEU A 49 -0.51 14.57 3.13
CA LEU A 49 0.24 14.66 4.39
C LEU A 49 -0.57 15.17 5.58
N ASP A 50 -1.84 15.51 5.39
CA ASP A 50 -2.67 16.08 6.47
C ASP A 50 -2.98 15.05 7.56
N SER A 51 -3.04 13.76 7.21
CA SER A 51 -3.37 12.68 8.15
C SER A 51 -2.14 12.10 8.85
N ILE A 52 -0.94 12.55 8.51
CA ILE A 52 0.31 12.04 9.09
C ILE A 52 0.62 12.83 10.36
N GLU A 53 0.92 12.13 11.46
CA GLU A 53 1.35 12.78 12.70
C GLU A 53 2.65 13.54 12.47
N GLU A 54 2.77 14.70 13.13
CA GLU A 54 3.93 15.56 12.99
C GLU A 54 5.23 14.83 13.33
N LYS A 55 5.24 14.03 14.40
CA LYS A 55 6.44 13.28 14.80
C LYS A 55 6.86 12.24 13.76
N THR A 56 5.89 11.64 13.06
CA THR A 56 6.15 10.67 12.00
C THR A 56 6.75 11.37 10.78
N LEU A 57 6.20 12.52 10.42
CA LEU A 57 6.71 13.33 9.32
C LEU A 57 8.14 13.82 9.60
N GLU A 58 8.40 14.27 10.82
CA GLU A 58 9.74 14.67 11.25
C GLU A 58 10.74 13.52 11.15
N ARG A 59 10.32 12.33 11.59
CA ARG A 59 11.15 11.13 11.49
C ARG A 59 11.46 10.78 10.03
N ALA A 60 10.47 10.86 9.17
CA ALA A 60 10.66 10.59 7.74
C ALA A 60 11.65 11.58 7.11
N LYS A 61 11.54 12.85 7.46
CA LYS A 61 12.48 13.88 6.98
C LYS A 61 13.90 13.63 7.50
N LYS A 62 14.03 13.25 8.76
CA LYS A 62 15.34 12.92 9.36
C LYS A 62 15.96 11.71 8.67
N ASP A 63 15.16 10.71 8.34
CA ASP A 63 15.58 9.50 7.64
C ASP A 63 15.79 9.74 6.13
N LYS A 64 15.53 10.95 5.65
CA LYS A 64 15.64 11.34 4.24
C LYS A 64 14.74 10.51 3.32
N ILE A 65 13.55 10.18 3.81
CA ILE A 65 12.56 9.46 3.02
C ILE A 65 12.01 10.38 1.93
N GLU A 66 11.88 9.88 0.73
CA GLU A 66 11.24 10.61 -0.36
C GLU A 66 9.76 10.79 -0.05
N ILE A 67 9.28 12.03 -0.15
CA ILE A 67 7.89 12.37 0.13
C ILE A 67 7.30 13.01 -1.12
N LEU A 68 6.26 12.38 -1.65
CA LEU A 68 5.52 12.90 -2.79
C LEU A 68 4.20 13.49 -2.27
N LYS A 69 4.21 14.81 -2.09
CA LYS A 69 3.01 15.51 -1.63
C LYS A 69 2.03 15.66 -2.78
N LEU A 70 0.79 15.23 -2.57
CA LEU A 70 -0.27 15.25 -3.57
C LEU A 70 -1.34 16.25 -3.20
N GLU A 71 -2.02 16.80 -4.22
CA GLU A 71 -3.13 17.73 -4.02
C GLU A 71 -4.41 16.96 -3.71
N GLU A 72 -5.28 17.54 -2.87
CA GLU A 72 -6.54 16.90 -2.48
C GLU A 72 -7.54 16.73 -3.63
N ASN A 73 -7.52 17.64 -4.61
CA ASN A 73 -8.52 17.69 -5.69
C ASN A 73 -8.04 17.04 -6.99
N LYS A 74 -7.19 16.05 -6.91
CA LYS A 74 -6.75 15.31 -8.09
C LYS A 74 -7.75 14.25 -8.51
N ASP A 75 -7.71 13.82 -9.76
CA ASP A 75 -8.62 12.82 -10.30
C ASP A 75 -8.37 11.41 -9.75
N GLN A 76 -7.15 11.12 -9.31
CA GLN A 76 -6.77 9.83 -8.77
C GLN A 76 -6.65 9.89 -7.24
N THR A 77 -6.99 8.78 -6.57
CA THR A 77 -6.75 8.66 -5.13
C THR A 77 -5.26 8.47 -4.86
N ASP A 78 -4.86 8.75 -3.63
CA ASP A 78 -3.46 8.55 -3.20
C ASP A 78 -3.06 7.09 -3.36
N PHE A 79 -3.97 6.15 -3.06
CA PHE A 79 -3.73 4.72 -3.24
C PHE A 79 -3.51 4.36 -4.71
N GLU A 80 -4.33 4.91 -5.62
CA GLU A 80 -4.17 4.64 -7.06
C GLU A 80 -2.81 5.12 -7.56
N ILE A 81 -2.36 6.27 -7.08
CA ILE A 81 -1.04 6.80 -7.43
C ILE A 81 0.06 5.87 -6.91
N ALA A 82 -0.08 5.39 -5.67
CA ALA A 82 0.89 4.48 -5.08
C ALA A 82 0.98 3.15 -5.84
N ILE A 83 -0.16 2.54 -6.14
CA ILE A 83 -0.17 1.25 -6.85
C ILE A 83 0.37 1.40 -8.28
N ASN A 84 0.02 2.48 -8.98
CA ASN A 84 0.57 2.76 -10.30
C ASN A 84 2.08 2.96 -10.26
N TYR A 85 2.58 3.61 -9.23
CA TYR A 85 4.02 3.80 -9.06
C TYR A 85 4.74 2.44 -9.01
N ILE A 86 4.20 1.50 -8.22
CA ILE A 86 4.79 0.17 -8.09
C ILE A 86 4.64 -0.64 -9.38
N ILE A 87 3.47 -0.59 -10.03
CA ILE A 87 3.23 -1.32 -11.27
C ILE A 87 4.20 -0.85 -12.36
N ASN A 88 4.45 0.46 -12.45
CA ASN A 88 5.38 1.03 -13.42
C ASN A 88 6.83 0.59 -13.18
N LYS A 89 7.16 0.15 -11.98
CA LYS A 89 8.47 -0.43 -11.66
C LYS A 89 8.56 -1.91 -12.01
N LYS A 90 7.51 -2.49 -12.59
CA LYS A 90 7.44 -3.90 -13.01
C LYS A 90 7.69 -4.86 -11.84
N CYS A 91 6.96 -4.65 -10.76
CA CYS A 91 7.04 -5.51 -9.60
C CYS A 91 6.29 -6.83 -9.84
N GLU A 92 6.82 -7.94 -9.38
CA GLU A 92 6.17 -9.24 -9.53
C GLU A 92 5.06 -9.48 -8.51
N ASN A 93 5.30 -9.09 -7.25
CA ASN A 93 4.38 -9.35 -6.13
C ASN A 93 4.17 -8.07 -5.33
N ILE A 94 2.92 -7.72 -5.12
CA ILE A 94 2.53 -6.56 -4.32
C ILE A 94 1.71 -7.02 -3.14
N THR A 95 2.14 -6.68 -1.94
CA THR A 95 1.38 -6.90 -0.72
C THR A 95 0.81 -5.56 -0.26
N ILE A 96 -0.46 -5.55 0.11
CA ILE A 96 -1.14 -4.35 0.61
C ILE A 96 -1.58 -4.63 2.05
N ILE A 97 -1.33 -3.70 2.94
CA ILE A 97 -1.83 -3.74 4.33
C ILE A 97 -2.44 -2.38 4.67
N GLY A 98 -3.18 -2.34 5.77
CA GLY A 98 -3.89 -1.14 6.19
C GLY A 98 -5.22 -0.97 5.49
N GLY A 99 -5.96 0.07 5.86
CA GLY A 99 -7.28 0.34 5.29
C GLY A 99 -8.35 -0.65 5.72
N GLU A 100 -8.15 -1.31 6.87
CA GLU A 100 -9.11 -2.30 7.40
C GLU A 100 -10.28 -1.58 8.09
N TYR A 101 -11.45 -2.21 8.08
CA TYR A 101 -12.64 -1.75 8.82
C TYR A 101 -13.04 -0.30 8.52
N GLY A 102 -12.77 0.16 7.33
CA GLY A 102 -13.15 1.51 6.94
C GLY A 102 -14.57 1.58 6.41
N ASP A 103 -14.93 2.76 5.94
CA ASP A 103 -16.16 2.99 5.20
C ASP A 103 -16.24 2.02 4.02
N ILE A 104 -17.43 1.45 3.80
CA ILE A 104 -17.63 0.46 2.74
C ILE A 104 -17.33 1.03 1.35
N ASP A 105 -17.63 2.31 1.13
CA ASP A 105 -17.30 2.99 -0.13
C ASP A 105 -15.79 3.05 -0.34
N HIS A 106 -15.04 3.33 0.72
CA HIS A 106 -13.58 3.37 0.67
C HIS A 106 -13.00 1.98 0.41
N LEU A 107 -13.57 0.95 1.05
CA LEU A 107 -13.17 -0.44 0.87
C LEU A 107 -13.37 -0.86 -0.60
N PHE A 108 -14.57 -0.62 -1.15
CA PHE A 108 -14.85 -0.95 -2.55
C PHE A 108 -13.98 -0.14 -3.50
N GLY A 109 -13.73 1.14 -3.20
CA GLY A 109 -12.84 1.97 -3.99
C GLY A 109 -11.45 1.35 -4.13
N THR A 110 -10.89 0.88 -3.01
CA THR A 110 -9.60 0.21 -3.01
C THR A 110 -9.64 -1.08 -3.84
N LEU A 111 -10.67 -1.92 -3.66
CA LEU A 111 -10.83 -3.15 -4.41
C LEU A 111 -10.91 -2.89 -5.92
N PHE A 112 -11.74 -1.94 -6.34
CA PHE A 112 -11.89 -1.60 -7.75
C PHE A 112 -10.61 -1.03 -8.34
N SER A 113 -9.89 -0.22 -7.58
CA SER A 113 -8.60 0.31 -8.03
C SER A 113 -7.61 -0.81 -8.29
N ILE A 114 -7.54 -1.81 -7.41
CA ILE A 114 -6.65 -2.96 -7.59
C ILE A 114 -7.01 -3.71 -8.86
N VAL A 115 -8.30 -4.05 -9.03
CA VAL A 115 -8.78 -4.82 -10.18
C VAL A 115 -8.52 -4.08 -11.49
N ASN A 116 -8.78 -2.76 -11.51
CA ASN A 116 -8.64 -1.97 -12.73
C ASN A 116 -7.18 -1.68 -13.11
N LEU A 117 -6.31 -1.56 -12.11
CA LEU A 117 -4.91 -1.18 -12.37
C LEU A 117 -3.97 -2.37 -12.47
N GLN A 118 -4.37 -3.51 -11.93
CA GLN A 118 -3.55 -4.73 -11.97
C GLN A 118 -3.24 -5.13 -13.41
N ASN A 119 -1.97 -5.47 -13.65
CA ASN A 119 -1.52 -5.93 -14.95
C ASN A 119 -1.01 -7.38 -14.83
N ASN A 120 0.29 -7.58 -14.68
CA ASN A 120 0.88 -8.93 -14.61
C ASN A 120 1.33 -9.32 -13.20
N GLU A 121 1.24 -8.42 -12.23
CA GLU A 121 1.65 -8.65 -10.86
C GLU A 121 0.63 -9.52 -10.11
N LYS A 122 1.12 -10.23 -9.11
CA LYS A 122 0.27 -10.87 -8.10
C LYS A 122 0.08 -9.89 -6.96
N ILE A 123 -1.15 -9.67 -6.57
CA ILE A 123 -1.49 -8.72 -5.51
C ILE A 123 -2.22 -9.44 -4.39
N ILE A 124 -1.83 -9.18 -3.16
CA ILE A 124 -2.47 -9.71 -1.96
C ILE A 124 -2.77 -8.54 -1.03
N TRP A 125 -4.02 -8.41 -0.59
CA TRP A 125 -4.40 -7.46 0.45
C TRP A 125 -4.68 -8.21 1.73
N ILE A 126 -3.89 -7.94 2.76
CA ILE A 126 -4.01 -8.60 4.06
C ILE A 126 -4.95 -7.80 4.94
N HIS A 127 -5.99 -8.44 5.45
CA HIS A 127 -6.98 -7.90 6.37
C HIS A 127 -6.98 -8.74 7.65
N GLY A 128 -6.16 -8.36 8.63
CA GLY A 128 -6.02 -9.14 9.84
C GLY A 128 -5.49 -10.55 9.54
N ASN A 129 -6.27 -11.57 9.85
CA ASN A 129 -5.92 -12.95 9.54
C ASN A 129 -6.53 -13.44 8.21
N GLN A 130 -7.15 -12.55 7.46
CA GLN A 130 -7.73 -12.87 6.15
C GLN A 130 -6.90 -12.23 5.04
N LYS A 131 -6.97 -12.80 3.85
CA LYS A 131 -6.28 -12.29 2.68
C LYS A 131 -7.22 -12.24 1.49
N ILE A 132 -7.16 -11.14 0.75
CA ILE A 132 -7.84 -11.03 -0.53
C ILE A 132 -6.78 -11.22 -1.60
N LEU A 133 -6.96 -12.23 -2.44
CA LEU A 133 -6.00 -12.58 -3.49
C LEU A 133 -6.47 -12.04 -4.82
N PHE A 134 -5.56 -11.36 -5.52
CA PHE A 134 -5.77 -10.86 -6.88
C PHE A 134 -4.76 -11.57 -7.77
N PRO A 135 -5.09 -12.78 -8.25
CA PRO A 135 -4.12 -13.55 -9.03
C PRO A 135 -3.85 -12.88 -10.37
N ASN A 136 -2.65 -13.11 -10.86
CA ASN A 136 -2.24 -12.69 -12.20
C ASN A 136 -3.16 -13.38 -13.22
N SER A 137 -3.67 -12.63 -14.21
CA SER A 137 -4.60 -13.15 -15.20
C SER A 137 -4.02 -14.31 -16.03
N SER A 138 -2.71 -14.38 -16.16
CA SER A 138 -2.04 -15.48 -16.87
C SER A 138 -1.85 -16.73 -16.04
N THR A 139 -2.16 -16.68 -14.73
CA THR A 139 -1.96 -17.79 -13.79
C THR A 139 -3.25 -18.21 -13.10
N ILE A 140 -4.40 -17.75 -13.57
CA ILE A 140 -5.68 -18.16 -12.99
C ILE A 140 -5.90 -19.64 -13.31
N ASP A 141 -5.94 -20.48 -12.28
CA ASP A 141 -6.25 -21.88 -12.38
C ASP A 141 -7.64 -22.10 -11.78
N ILE A 142 -8.61 -22.34 -12.64
CA ILE A 142 -9.98 -22.62 -12.24
C ILE A 142 -10.33 -24.10 -12.41
N GLY A 143 -9.33 -24.93 -12.60
CA GLY A 143 -9.50 -26.34 -12.91
C GLY A 143 -9.71 -27.26 -11.72
N THR A 144 -9.87 -26.74 -10.53
CA THR A 144 -10.08 -27.60 -9.35
C THR A 144 -11.50 -28.00 -9.15
#